data_cef6a58a4df779437c6420bd47f78fe5
#
_entry.id   cef6a58a4df779437c6420bd47f78fe5
#
_cell.length_a   1.000
_cell.length_b   1.000
_cell.length_c   1.000
_cell.angle_alpha   90.00
_cell.angle_beta   90.00
_cell.angle_gamma   90.00
#
_symmetry.space_group_name_H-M   'P 1'
#
loop_
_entity.id
_entity.type
_entity.pdbx_description
1 polymer ?
#
loop_
_entity_poly.entity_id
_entity_poly.type
_entity_poly.pdbx_seq_one_letter_code
_entity_poly.pdbx_strand_id
1 'polypeptide(L)'
;VTMLPEECAPARIADPRIGVLPVPFTRFTAEQGTRPAYFASRINFRPGGEIRPVTFYIDTLFTPAWQRGIRRGIALWNEAFRRIGMGDVLKAEVYPAEGFDSNSPGRFYVKYVASTNPKMTVNLSTDPRSGEITGGCIHLPESLLDEIRLRRFIDLSAADPAARDMVLDDEAVSYTHLRAHETRSNL
;
A
#
# COMPACT_ATOMS: atom_id res chain seq x y z
N VAL A 1 -17.00 -11.07 12.45
CA VAL A 1 -15.76 -11.63 13.04
C VAL A 1 -15.10 -12.48 11.96
N THR A 2 -13.86 -12.16 11.59
CA THR A 2 -13.12 -12.92 10.60
C THR A 2 -12.18 -13.86 11.31
N MET A 3 -12.16 -15.11 10.88
CA MET A 3 -11.20 -16.10 11.36
C MET A 3 -9.84 -15.84 10.70
N LEU A 4 -8.78 -15.88 11.50
CA LEU A 4 -7.42 -15.86 10.97
C LEU A 4 -7.11 -17.20 10.27
N PRO A 5 -6.23 -17.21 9.23
CA PRO A 5 -5.76 -18.46 8.63
C PRO A 5 -5.13 -19.38 9.67
N GLU A 6 -5.28 -20.69 9.50
CA GLU A 6 -4.62 -21.67 10.40
C GLU A 6 -3.10 -21.51 10.33
N GLU A 7 -2.56 -21.38 9.12
CA GLU A 7 -1.15 -21.13 8.89
C GLU A 7 -0.85 -19.65 8.76
N CYS A 8 0.20 -19.17 9.39
CA CYS A 8 0.72 -17.82 9.25
C CYS A 8 2.20 -17.85 8.85
N ALA A 9 2.65 -16.74 8.25
CA ALA A 9 4.07 -16.58 7.94
C ALA A 9 4.93 -16.66 9.20
N PRO A 10 6.18 -17.18 9.13
CA PRO A 10 7.10 -17.15 10.26
C PRO A 10 7.27 -15.73 10.78
N ALA A 11 7.06 -15.53 12.08
CA ALA A 11 7.21 -14.24 12.71
C ALA A 11 8.64 -13.71 12.60
N ARG A 12 8.78 -12.39 12.34
CA ARG A 12 10.08 -11.70 12.35
C ARG A 12 10.02 -10.52 13.32
N ILE A 13 10.99 -10.45 14.21
CA ILE A 13 11.12 -9.30 15.11
C ILE A 13 11.52 -8.09 14.28
N ALA A 14 10.83 -6.97 14.53
CA ALA A 14 11.16 -5.70 13.89
C ALA A 14 12.51 -5.19 14.39
N ASP A 15 13.38 -4.79 13.46
CA ASP A 15 14.59 -4.06 13.78
C ASP A 15 14.30 -2.56 13.60
N PRO A 16 14.46 -1.71 14.63
CA PRO A 16 14.16 -0.28 14.53
C PRO A 16 15.02 0.47 13.51
N ARG A 17 16.11 -0.12 13.03
CA ARG A 17 16.95 0.43 11.97
C ARG A 17 16.35 0.26 10.58
N ILE A 18 15.36 -0.62 10.45
CA ILE A 18 14.64 -0.89 9.20
C ILE A 18 13.29 -0.20 9.31
N GLY A 19 12.94 0.67 8.37
CA GLY A 19 11.70 1.44 8.35
C GLY A 19 10.45 0.61 8.02
N VAL A 20 10.21 -0.50 8.75
CA VAL A 20 9.01 -1.31 8.61
C VAL A 20 7.96 -0.90 9.64
N LEU A 21 6.68 -1.04 9.31
CA LEU A 21 5.59 -0.80 10.25
C LEU A 21 5.64 -1.86 11.35
N PRO A 22 5.73 -1.47 12.64
CA PRO A 22 5.80 -2.41 13.74
C PRO A 22 4.40 -2.87 14.15
N VAL A 23 4.24 -4.16 14.43
CA VAL A 23 3.04 -4.72 15.08
C VAL A 23 3.40 -5.08 16.52
N PRO A 24 2.81 -4.40 17.52
CA PRO A 24 3.18 -4.60 18.92
C PRO A 24 2.71 -5.95 19.44
N PHE A 25 3.54 -6.59 20.25
CA PHE A 25 3.18 -7.75 21.06
C PHE A 25 3.91 -7.73 22.39
N THR A 26 3.44 -8.52 23.33
CA THR A 26 4.08 -8.66 24.65
C THR A 26 4.91 -9.95 24.66
N ARG A 27 6.22 -9.79 24.87
CA ARG A 27 7.14 -10.91 25.05
C ARG A 27 7.33 -11.18 26.53
N PHE A 28 7.16 -12.42 26.93
CA PHE A 28 7.46 -12.91 28.26
C PHE A 28 8.67 -13.83 28.23
N THR A 29 9.65 -13.56 29.10
CA THR A 29 10.79 -14.46 29.32
C THR A 29 11.00 -14.63 30.82
N ALA A 30 11.41 -15.84 31.26
CA ALA A 30 11.64 -16.14 32.65
C ALA A 30 12.72 -15.24 33.28
N GLU A 31 13.71 -14.83 32.50
CA GLU A 31 14.84 -14.02 32.96
C GLU A 31 14.54 -12.52 33.04
N GLN A 32 13.72 -12.01 32.10
CA GLN A 32 13.52 -10.57 31.90
C GLN A 32 12.08 -10.12 32.21
N GLY A 33 11.19 -11.06 32.54
CA GLY A 33 9.78 -10.76 32.75
C GLY A 33 9.06 -10.34 31.47
N THR A 34 8.08 -9.45 31.61
CA THR A 34 7.23 -8.97 30.54
C THR A 34 7.85 -7.73 29.88
N ARG A 35 8.08 -7.77 28.58
CA ARG A 35 8.59 -6.63 27.80
C ARG A 35 7.81 -6.43 26.51
N PRO A 36 7.61 -5.17 26.06
CA PRO A 36 7.07 -4.90 24.75
C PRO A 36 8.08 -5.34 23.66
N ALA A 37 7.56 -5.94 22.61
CA ALA A 37 8.32 -6.30 21.43
C ALA A 37 7.46 -6.03 20.19
N TYR A 38 8.06 -6.10 19.01
CA TYR A 38 7.39 -5.73 17.77
C TYR A 38 7.70 -6.73 16.67
N PHE A 39 6.66 -7.18 15.98
CA PHE A 39 6.84 -7.90 14.72
C PHE A 39 6.98 -6.91 13.55
N ALA A 40 7.81 -7.25 12.59
CA ALA A 40 7.87 -6.55 11.32
C ALA A 40 6.64 -6.89 10.48
N SER A 41 5.84 -5.87 10.13
CA SER A 41 4.69 -6.09 9.24
C SER A 41 5.18 -6.34 7.81
N ARG A 42 4.63 -7.37 7.17
CA ARG A 42 5.02 -7.74 5.80
C ARG A 42 3.94 -8.55 5.10
N ILE A 43 3.86 -8.39 3.81
CA ILE A 43 3.06 -9.27 2.97
C ILE A 43 3.84 -10.57 2.74
N ASN A 44 3.17 -11.71 2.86
CA ASN A 44 3.75 -13.01 2.54
C ASN A 44 3.49 -13.36 1.08
N PHE A 45 4.50 -13.16 0.25
CA PHE A 45 4.45 -13.53 -1.18
C PHE A 45 4.79 -15.00 -1.43
N ARG A 46 5.20 -15.75 -0.41
CA ARG A 46 5.62 -17.17 -0.56
C ARG A 46 4.97 -18.07 0.49
N PRO A 47 3.62 -18.14 0.55
CA PRO A 47 2.97 -19.09 1.40
C PRO A 47 3.32 -20.52 0.93
N GLY A 48 3.79 -21.38 1.84
CA GLY A 48 4.21 -22.75 1.47
C GLY A 48 5.43 -22.84 0.54
N GLY A 49 6.19 -21.72 0.35
CA GLY A 49 7.39 -21.70 -0.50
C GLY A 49 7.14 -21.28 -1.96
N GLU A 50 5.92 -21.31 -2.43
CA GLU A 50 5.54 -20.89 -3.79
C GLU A 50 5.21 -19.39 -3.83
N ILE A 51 5.57 -18.72 -4.95
CA ILE A 51 5.25 -17.31 -5.14
C ILE A 51 3.76 -17.16 -5.44
N ARG A 52 3.05 -16.41 -4.60
CA ARG A 52 1.64 -16.08 -4.78
C ARG A 52 1.50 -14.57 -5.03
N PRO A 53 1.07 -14.16 -6.22
CA PRO A 53 0.80 -12.75 -6.51
C PRO A 53 -0.34 -12.21 -5.64
N VAL A 54 -0.22 -10.94 -5.27
CA VAL A 54 -1.23 -10.18 -4.53
C VAL A 54 -1.96 -9.25 -5.49
N THR A 55 -3.29 -9.31 -5.48
CA THR A 55 -4.13 -8.46 -6.32
C THR A 55 -4.69 -7.29 -5.50
N PHE A 56 -4.44 -6.07 -6.00
CA PHE A 56 -5.07 -4.84 -5.52
C PHE A 56 -6.32 -4.57 -6.35
N TYR A 57 -7.45 -4.49 -5.69
CA TYR A 57 -8.74 -4.23 -6.32
C TYR A 57 -9.04 -2.73 -6.31
N ILE A 58 -9.21 -2.15 -7.50
CA ILE A 58 -9.42 -0.71 -7.71
C ILE A 58 -10.92 -0.44 -7.76
N ASP A 59 -11.39 0.56 -7.01
CA ASP A 59 -12.77 0.98 -6.97
C ASP A 59 -13.25 1.47 -8.36
N THR A 60 -14.46 1.07 -8.72
CA THR A 60 -15.12 1.46 -9.98
C THR A 60 -15.47 2.95 -10.04
N LEU A 61 -15.53 3.63 -8.89
CA LEU A 61 -15.78 5.07 -8.81
C LEU A 61 -14.60 5.91 -9.35
N PHE A 62 -13.41 5.35 -9.48
CA PHE A 62 -12.31 6.04 -10.12
C PHE A 62 -12.55 6.22 -11.62
N THR A 63 -12.23 7.39 -12.14
CA THR A 63 -12.22 7.62 -13.58
C THR A 63 -11.22 6.70 -14.30
N PRO A 64 -11.39 6.44 -15.61
CA PRO A 64 -10.44 5.60 -16.36
C PRO A 64 -8.99 6.10 -16.29
N ALA A 65 -8.76 7.41 -16.23
CA ALA A 65 -7.42 7.99 -16.09
C ALA A 65 -6.80 7.61 -14.73
N TRP A 66 -7.54 7.76 -13.65
CA TRP A 66 -7.11 7.32 -12.32
C TRP A 66 -6.80 5.82 -12.26
N GLN A 67 -7.69 5.00 -12.83
CA GLN A 67 -7.48 3.55 -12.86
C GLN A 67 -6.19 3.17 -13.61
N ARG A 68 -5.88 3.83 -14.74
CA ARG A 68 -4.62 3.63 -15.47
C ARG A 68 -3.41 4.03 -14.62
N GLY A 69 -3.46 5.21 -13.99
CA GLY A 69 -2.40 5.71 -13.11
C GLY A 69 -2.12 4.77 -11.94
N ILE A 70 -3.16 4.29 -11.24
CA ILE A 70 -3.04 3.35 -10.12
C ILE A 70 -2.43 2.02 -10.60
N ARG A 71 -2.90 1.46 -11.72
CA ARG A 71 -2.35 0.22 -12.30
C ARG A 71 -0.87 0.38 -12.64
N ARG A 72 -0.51 1.50 -13.27
CA ARG A 72 0.89 1.78 -13.61
C ARG A 72 1.75 1.91 -12.36
N GLY A 73 1.28 2.61 -11.33
CA GLY A 73 1.98 2.76 -10.06
C GLY A 73 2.24 1.40 -9.38
N ILE A 74 1.24 0.51 -9.35
CA ILE A 74 1.39 -0.84 -8.80
C ILE A 74 2.37 -1.67 -9.65
N ALA A 75 2.28 -1.57 -10.98
CA ALA A 75 3.15 -2.31 -11.89
C ALA A 75 4.62 -1.91 -11.79
N LEU A 76 4.92 -0.64 -11.49
CA LEU A 76 6.30 -0.17 -11.29
C LEU A 76 7.01 -0.88 -10.13
N TRP A 77 6.30 -1.25 -9.08
CA TRP A 77 6.86 -2.03 -7.99
C TRP A 77 7.33 -3.42 -8.42
N ASN A 78 6.70 -4.03 -9.44
CA ASN A 78 7.14 -5.32 -9.95
C ASN A 78 8.55 -5.27 -10.54
N GLU A 79 9.02 -4.10 -11.00
CA GLU A 79 10.41 -3.96 -11.45
C GLU A 79 11.40 -4.22 -10.29
N ALA A 80 11.13 -3.68 -9.10
CA ALA A 80 11.93 -3.97 -7.92
C ALA A 80 11.88 -5.46 -7.54
N PHE A 81 10.70 -6.07 -7.60
CA PHE A 81 10.55 -7.51 -7.31
C PHE A 81 11.24 -8.41 -8.33
N ARG A 82 11.22 -8.04 -9.61
CA ARG A 82 11.99 -8.78 -10.65
C ARG A 82 13.50 -8.74 -10.39
N ARG A 83 14.04 -7.61 -9.92
CA ARG A 83 15.48 -7.48 -9.59
C ARG A 83 15.94 -8.42 -8.49
N ILE A 84 15.03 -8.80 -7.58
CA ILE A 84 15.33 -9.77 -6.50
C ILE A 84 14.83 -11.20 -6.84
N GLY A 85 14.47 -11.45 -8.11
CA GLY A 85 14.10 -12.79 -8.59
C GLY A 85 12.70 -13.25 -8.19
N MET A 86 11.80 -12.34 -7.81
CA MET A 86 10.42 -12.69 -7.43
C MET A 86 9.41 -12.59 -8.59
N GLY A 87 9.77 -11.92 -9.69
CA GLY A 87 8.86 -11.70 -10.82
C GLY A 87 7.75 -10.69 -10.53
N ASP A 88 6.61 -10.84 -11.20
CA ASP A 88 5.46 -9.96 -11.08
C ASP A 88 4.52 -10.44 -9.97
N VAL A 89 4.78 -9.99 -8.75
CA VAL A 89 4.03 -10.40 -7.55
C VAL A 89 2.86 -9.47 -7.21
N LEU A 90 2.75 -8.30 -7.85
CA LEU A 90 1.65 -7.37 -7.65
C LEU A 90 0.79 -7.30 -8.91
N LYS A 91 -0.53 -7.42 -8.73
CA LYS A 91 -1.54 -7.26 -9.77
C LYS A 91 -2.51 -6.15 -9.38
N ALA A 92 -3.12 -5.52 -10.37
CA ALA A 92 -4.14 -4.50 -10.17
C ALA A 92 -5.33 -4.76 -11.08
N GLU A 93 -6.50 -4.94 -10.49
CA GLU A 93 -7.75 -5.23 -11.18
C GLU A 93 -8.84 -4.26 -10.71
N VAL A 94 -9.79 -3.94 -11.56
CA VAL A 94 -10.99 -3.19 -11.15
C VAL A 94 -11.93 -4.14 -10.46
N TYR A 95 -12.74 -3.66 -9.52
CA TYR A 95 -13.75 -4.46 -8.84
C TYR A 95 -14.59 -5.24 -9.86
N PRO A 96 -14.84 -6.54 -9.64
CA PRO A 96 -15.82 -7.29 -10.41
C PRO A 96 -17.22 -6.65 -10.32
N ALA A 97 -17.96 -6.69 -11.41
CA ALA A 97 -19.29 -6.04 -11.49
C ALA A 97 -20.32 -6.64 -10.54
N GLU A 98 -20.17 -7.91 -10.17
CA GLU A 98 -21.14 -8.65 -9.34
C GLU A 98 -20.45 -9.40 -8.19
N GLY A 99 -21.11 -9.46 -7.04
CA GLY A 99 -20.71 -10.29 -5.91
C GLY A 99 -19.44 -9.87 -5.18
N PHE A 100 -18.93 -8.68 -5.45
CA PHE A 100 -17.70 -8.20 -4.83
C PHE A 100 -17.98 -7.41 -3.56
N ASP A 101 -17.65 -7.98 -2.41
CA ASP A 101 -17.68 -7.25 -1.14
C ASP A 101 -16.35 -6.55 -0.90
N SER A 102 -16.38 -5.22 -0.99
CA SER A 102 -15.22 -4.36 -0.75
C SER A 102 -14.76 -4.33 0.72
N ASN A 103 -15.48 -4.98 1.62
CA ASN A 103 -15.13 -5.09 3.02
C ASN A 103 -14.66 -6.50 3.40
N SER A 104 -14.60 -7.41 2.42
CA SER A 104 -14.11 -8.77 2.64
C SER A 104 -12.68 -8.75 3.17
N PRO A 105 -12.40 -9.45 4.26
CA PRO A 105 -11.05 -9.58 4.78
C PRO A 105 -10.15 -10.41 3.85
N GLY A 106 -8.85 -10.28 4.01
CA GLY A 106 -7.88 -11.04 3.23
C GLY A 106 -7.65 -10.51 1.81
N ARG A 107 -8.14 -9.31 1.50
CA ARG A 107 -7.98 -8.66 0.19
C ARG A 107 -7.37 -7.28 0.32
N PHE A 108 -6.80 -6.79 -0.76
CA PHE A 108 -6.23 -5.44 -0.85
C PHE A 108 -7.09 -4.58 -1.76
N TYR A 109 -7.41 -3.38 -1.30
CA TYR A 109 -8.31 -2.46 -2.00
C TYR A 109 -7.68 -1.10 -2.17
N VAL A 110 -8.02 -0.44 -3.27
CA VAL A 110 -7.81 0.99 -3.47
C VAL A 110 -9.18 1.62 -3.63
N LYS A 111 -9.64 2.32 -2.61
CA LYS A 111 -10.98 2.92 -2.54
C LYS A 111 -10.95 4.41 -2.85
N TYR A 112 -11.90 4.84 -3.65
CA TYR A 112 -12.21 6.25 -3.86
C TYR A 112 -12.92 6.84 -2.63
N VAL A 113 -12.55 8.05 -2.25
CA VAL A 113 -13.20 8.79 -1.17
C VAL A 113 -13.52 10.20 -1.63
N ALA A 114 -14.82 10.55 -1.65
CA ALA A 114 -15.27 11.91 -1.88
C ALA A 114 -14.94 12.77 -0.64
N SER A 115 -13.79 13.42 -0.64
CA SER A 115 -13.31 14.24 0.48
C SER A 115 -12.52 15.43 -0.01
N THR A 116 -12.75 16.57 0.63
CA THR A 116 -11.95 17.80 0.42
C THR A 116 -10.62 17.78 1.15
N ASN A 117 -10.41 16.81 2.07
CA ASN A 117 -9.13 16.60 2.74
C ASN A 117 -8.26 15.70 1.85
N PRO A 118 -7.11 16.19 1.31
CA PRO A 118 -6.27 15.43 0.39
C PRO A 118 -5.44 14.32 1.07
N LYS A 119 -5.66 14.06 2.34
CA LYS A 119 -4.89 13.10 3.10
C LYS A 119 -5.27 11.67 2.73
N MET A 120 -4.37 10.98 2.04
CA MET A 120 -4.45 9.53 1.84
C MET A 120 -4.35 8.79 3.18
N THR A 121 -5.16 7.74 3.35
CA THR A 121 -5.09 6.86 4.53
C THR A 121 -4.93 5.42 4.10
N VAL A 122 -4.17 4.66 4.91
CA VAL A 122 -3.93 3.24 4.68
C VAL A 122 -4.32 2.48 5.94
N ASN A 123 -5.24 1.55 5.81
CA ASN A 123 -5.66 0.64 6.87
C ASN A 123 -5.18 -0.76 6.51
N LEU A 124 -4.37 -1.36 7.37
CA LEU A 124 -3.84 -2.71 7.17
C LEU A 124 -4.45 -3.67 8.18
N SER A 125 -4.81 -4.84 7.70
CA SER A 125 -5.17 -5.99 8.55
C SER A 125 -3.94 -6.85 8.74
N THR A 126 -3.53 -7.06 9.98
CA THR A 126 -2.33 -7.82 10.31
C THR A 126 -2.66 -8.99 11.20
N ASP A 127 -1.97 -10.11 11.00
CA ASP A 127 -2.02 -11.25 11.91
C ASP A 127 -1.18 -10.94 13.15
N PRO A 128 -1.77 -10.88 14.35
CA PRO A 128 -1.05 -10.55 15.57
C PRO A 128 -0.03 -11.61 16.00
N ARG A 129 -0.08 -12.82 15.44
CA ARG A 129 0.85 -13.93 15.73
C ARG A 129 2.20 -13.77 15.03
N SER A 130 2.22 -13.07 13.87
CA SER A 130 3.40 -13.01 13.00
C SER A 130 3.72 -11.63 12.44
N GLY A 131 2.77 -10.68 12.50
CA GLY A 131 2.85 -9.40 11.81
C GLY A 131 2.58 -9.51 10.30
N GLU A 132 2.10 -10.66 9.80
CA GLU A 132 1.73 -10.81 8.40
C GLU A 132 0.58 -9.88 8.03
N ILE A 133 0.75 -9.10 6.95
CA ILE A 133 -0.32 -8.28 6.39
C ILE A 133 -1.22 -9.20 5.57
N THR A 134 -2.41 -9.48 6.09
CA THR A 134 -3.39 -10.36 5.45
C THR A 134 -4.29 -9.63 4.46
N GLY A 135 -4.41 -8.32 4.58
CA GLY A 135 -5.21 -7.48 3.69
C GLY A 135 -5.08 -6.01 4.05
N GLY A 136 -5.74 -5.14 3.28
CA GLY A 136 -5.69 -3.72 3.56
C GLY A 136 -6.50 -2.88 2.60
N CYS A 137 -6.73 -1.63 2.98
CA CYS A 137 -7.43 -0.65 2.18
C CYS A 137 -6.65 0.65 2.11
N ILE A 138 -6.39 1.10 0.90
CA ILE A 138 -5.84 2.42 0.60
C ILE A 138 -7.00 3.34 0.22
N HIS A 139 -7.24 4.39 1.00
CA HIS A 139 -8.26 5.38 0.70
C HIS A 139 -7.62 6.56 -0.01
N LEU A 140 -8.03 6.79 -1.25
CA LEU A 140 -7.56 7.89 -2.08
C LEU A 140 -8.67 8.95 -2.19
N PRO A 141 -8.50 10.13 -1.59
CA PRO A 141 -9.46 11.21 -1.70
C PRO A 141 -9.41 11.88 -3.08
N GLU A 142 -10.57 12.36 -3.55
CA GLU A 142 -10.70 13.08 -4.81
C GLU A 142 -9.77 14.30 -4.89
N SER A 143 -9.69 15.06 -3.79
CA SER A 143 -8.86 16.26 -3.68
C SER A 143 -7.35 16.01 -3.71
N LEU A 144 -6.91 14.75 -3.69
CA LEU A 144 -5.49 14.40 -3.74
C LEU A 144 -4.81 14.89 -5.03
N LEU A 145 -5.50 14.83 -6.17
CA LEU A 145 -4.93 15.33 -7.44
C LEU A 145 -4.72 16.85 -7.42
N ASP A 146 -5.66 17.58 -6.83
CA ASP A 146 -5.54 19.03 -6.76
C ASP A 146 -4.40 19.45 -5.83
N GLU A 147 -4.19 18.73 -4.74
CA GLU A 147 -3.03 18.92 -3.86
C GLU A 147 -1.72 18.61 -4.60
N ILE A 148 -1.67 17.56 -5.39
CA ILE A 148 -0.50 17.19 -6.20
C ILE A 148 -0.20 18.28 -7.25
N ARG A 149 -1.24 18.75 -7.95
CA ARG A 149 -1.12 19.83 -8.94
C ARG A 149 -0.60 21.11 -8.30
N LEU A 150 -1.16 21.48 -7.15
CA LEU A 150 -0.76 22.66 -6.41
C LEU A 150 0.70 22.57 -5.96
N ARG A 151 1.12 21.44 -5.40
CA ARG A 151 2.52 21.22 -5.02
C ARG A 151 3.46 21.30 -6.20
N ARG A 152 3.14 20.62 -7.31
CA ARG A 152 3.93 20.71 -8.53
C ARG A 152 4.05 22.14 -9.03
N PHE A 153 2.97 22.90 -9.01
CA PHE A 153 2.99 24.31 -9.37
C PHE A 153 3.92 25.10 -8.44
N ILE A 154 3.78 24.96 -7.13
CA ILE A 154 4.59 25.69 -6.15
C ILE A 154 6.09 25.33 -6.29
N ASP A 155 6.40 24.07 -6.42
CA ASP A 155 7.79 23.59 -6.37
C ASP A 155 8.53 23.80 -7.70
N LEU A 156 7.84 23.68 -8.84
CA LEU A 156 8.48 23.59 -10.16
C LEU A 156 8.13 24.72 -11.13
N SER A 157 7.09 25.53 -10.88
CA SER A 157 6.63 26.54 -11.86
C SER A 157 7.67 27.60 -12.23
N ALA A 158 8.65 27.84 -11.37
CA ALA A 158 9.77 28.76 -11.64
C ALA A 158 10.77 28.17 -12.66
N ALA A 159 10.98 26.85 -12.63
CA ALA A 159 11.99 26.15 -13.41
C ALA A 159 11.39 25.40 -14.62
N ASP A 160 10.16 24.92 -14.52
CA ASP A 160 9.49 24.12 -15.55
C ASP A 160 8.19 24.79 -16.04
N PRO A 161 8.15 25.28 -17.30
CA PRO A 161 6.93 25.86 -17.88
C PRO A 161 5.73 24.90 -17.88
N ALA A 162 5.95 23.59 -18.04
CA ALA A 162 4.90 22.58 -18.04
C ALA A 162 4.20 22.45 -16.67
N ALA A 163 4.88 22.83 -15.59
CA ALA A 163 4.30 22.83 -14.26
C ALA A 163 3.29 23.99 -14.06
N ARG A 164 3.31 25.02 -14.92
CA ARG A 164 2.41 26.18 -14.83
C ARG A 164 1.00 25.87 -15.32
N ASP A 165 0.86 24.93 -16.22
CA ASP A 165 -0.45 24.60 -16.83
C ASP A 165 -1.35 23.77 -15.91
N MET A 166 -0.85 23.35 -14.74
CA MET A 166 -1.57 22.53 -13.77
C MET A 166 -2.19 21.25 -14.36
N VAL A 167 -1.76 20.86 -15.57
CA VAL A 167 -2.18 19.63 -16.23
C VAL A 167 -1.32 18.49 -15.72
N LEU A 168 -1.97 17.46 -15.22
CA LEU A 168 -1.31 16.19 -14.88
C LEU A 168 -1.65 15.18 -15.96
N ASP A 169 -0.61 14.66 -16.60
CA ASP A 169 -0.73 13.46 -17.40
C ASP A 169 -0.78 12.18 -16.52
N ASP A 170 -1.09 11.07 -17.15
CA ASP A 170 -1.14 9.76 -16.48
C ASP A 170 0.20 9.39 -15.81
N GLU A 171 1.31 9.97 -16.28
CA GLU A 171 2.66 9.73 -15.76
C GLU A 171 2.89 10.45 -14.43
N ALA A 172 2.46 11.69 -14.31
CA ALA A 172 2.56 12.45 -13.07
C ALA A 172 1.71 11.83 -11.94
N VAL A 173 0.53 11.27 -12.26
CA VAL A 173 -0.32 10.55 -11.30
C VAL A 173 0.40 9.30 -10.78
N SER A 174 1.06 8.56 -11.67
CA SER A 174 1.80 7.33 -11.30
C SER A 174 3.01 7.62 -10.42
N TYR A 175 3.77 8.67 -10.74
CA TYR A 175 4.99 9.07 -10.02
C TYR A 175 4.71 9.52 -8.59
N THR A 176 3.64 10.30 -8.40
CA THR A 176 3.27 10.79 -7.07
C THR A 176 2.76 9.70 -6.16
N HIS A 177 2.13 8.65 -6.71
CA HIS A 177 1.70 7.49 -5.93
C HIS A 177 2.89 6.72 -5.36
N LEU A 178 3.97 6.57 -6.12
CA LEU A 178 5.22 5.97 -5.65
C LEU A 178 5.91 6.81 -4.58
N ARG A 179 6.02 8.12 -4.79
CA ARG A 179 6.72 9.03 -3.87
C ARG A 179 6.00 9.20 -2.53
N ALA A 180 4.67 9.12 -2.50
CA ALA A 180 3.90 9.15 -1.25
C ALA A 180 4.20 7.95 -0.34
N HIS A 181 4.63 6.82 -0.90
CA HIS A 181 5.09 5.66 -0.15
C HIS A 181 6.55 5.81 0.33
N GLU A 182 7.43 6.45 -0.44
CA GLU A 182 8.84 6.62 -0.07
C GLU A 182 9.04 7.62 1.08
N THR A 183 8.29 8.71 1.09
CA THR A 183 8.42 9.76 2.12
C THR A 183 7.93 9.35 3.50
N ARG A 184 7.12 8.29 3.63
CA ARG A 184 6.67 7.76 4.92
C ARG A 184 7.56 6.67 5.52
N SER A 185 8.46 6.08 4.74
CA SER A 185 9.42 5.11 5.24
C SER A 185 10.70 5.75 5.80
N ASN A 186 10.86 7.07 5.66
CA ASN A 186 12.06 7.81 6.07
C ASN A 186 11.79 8.84 7.19
N LEU A 187 10.66 8.75 7.91
CA LEU A 187 10.39 9.58 9.09
C LEU A 187 10.18 8.72 10.34
#